data_c18112ea1c9ee4e4160bdadc179a9ea1
#
_entry.id   c18112ea1c9ee4e4160bdadc179a9ea1
#
_cell.length_a   1.000
_cell.length_b   1.000
_cell.length_c   1.000
_cell.angle_alpha   90.00
_cell.angle_beta   90.00
_cell.angle_gamma   90.00
#
_symmetry.space_group_name_H-M   'P 1'
#
loop_
_entity.id
_entity.type
_entity.pdbx_description
1 polymer ?
#
loop_
_entity_poly.entity_id
_entity_poly.type
_entity_poly.pdbx_seq_one_letter_code
_entity_poly.pdbx_strand_id
1 'polypeptide(L)'
;MNNRQLNVRLFGGTFVFNDTENSGDFFSFALDRPTDYLFDYNYYGRSEDSGLFSQQLILAEGGFKSQLEPAFANKWIATANASTTIWKYIMAYGDAGFVKNHGTNAEFVYDSGLRFILVEDYFEIFFPVYSNLGWEIAQPNYDQKIRFIVTLDFK
;
A
#
# COMPACT_ATOMS: atom_id res chain seq x y z
N MET A 1 28.66 12.80 0.50
CA MET A 1 27.48 13.59 0.08
C MET A 1 26.26 12.77 0.44
N ASN A 2 25.34 13.28 1.27
CA ASN A 2 24.07 12.59 1.56
C ASN A 2 23.17 12.75 0.33
N ASN A 3 23.11 11.74 -0.50
CA ASN A 3 22.12 11.71 -1.58
C ASN A 3 20.76 11.44 -0.95
N ARG A 4 20.02 12.50 -0.63
CA ARG A 4 18.61 12.37 -0.25
C ARG A 4 17.82 12.11 -1.54
N GLN A 5 17.14 10.97 -1.57
CA GLN A 5 16.18 10.64 -2.61
C GLN A 5 14.79 11.07 -2.17
N LEU A 6 14.02 11.56 -3.09
CA LEU A 6 12.58 11.75 -2.98
C LEU A 6 11.94 11.02 -4.16
N ASN A 7 11.20 9.97 -3.86
CA ASN A 7 10.43 9.23 -4.84
C ASN A 7 8.96 9.64 -4.72
N VAL A 8 8.31 9.88 -5.83
CA VAL A 8 6.89 10.23 -5.88
C VAL A 8 6.24 9.43 -7.00
N ARG A 9 5.13 8.79 -6.69
CA ARG A 9 4.26 8.12 -7.64
C ARG A 9 2.87 8.72 -7.57
N LEU A 10 2.30 9.02 -8.71
CA LEU A 10 0.92 9.44 -8.85
C LEU A 10 0.16 8.38 -9.64
N PHE A 11 -1.01 8.03 -9.18
CA PHE A 11 -1.89 7.08 -9.86
C PHE A 11 -3.31 7.62 -9.92
N GLY A 12 -3.97 7.42 -11.06
CA GLY A 12 -5.39 7.74 -11.23
C GLY A 12 -6.04 6.70 -12.10
N GLY A 13 -7.18 6.19 -11.67
CA GLY A 13 -7.93 5.19 -12.39
C GLY A 13 -9.43 5.36 -12.24
N THR A 14 -10.17 5.01 -13.27
CA THR A 14 -11.62 5.00 -13.25
C THR A 14 -12.16 3.87 -14.10
N PHE A 15 -13.24 3.27 -13.65
CA PHE A 15 -14.03 2.34 -14.48
C PHE A 15 -15.07 3.16 -15.24
N VAL A 16 -14.97 3.13 -16.56
CA VAL A 16 -15.94 3.82 -17.44
C VAL A 16 -17.28 3.08 -17.47
N PHE A 17 -17.20 1.73 -17.43
CA PHE A 17 -18.34 0.85 -17.33
C PHE A 17 -18.05 -0.19 -16.23
N ASN A 18 -18.76 -0.07 -15.14
CA ASN A 18 -18.67 -1.03 -14.02
C ASN A 18 -20.07 -1.18 -13.43
N ASP A 19 -20.68 -2.32 -13.68
CA ASP A 19 -22.05 -2.65 -13.27
C ASP A 19 -22.07 -3.50 -11.98
N THR A 20 -21.17 -3.23 -11.07
CA THR A 20 -21.03 -3.97 -9.81
C THR A 20 -21.88 -3.41 -8.68
N GLU A 21 -22.92 -2.64 -8.97
CA GLU A 21 -23.79 -2.03 -7.94
C GLU A 21 -24.41 -3.04 -6.96
N ASN A 22 -24.52 -4.30 -7.35
CA ASN A 22 -25.22 -5.33 -6.56
C ASN A 22 -24.44 -6.62 -6.29
N SER A 23 -23.22 -6.78 -6.75
CA SER A 23 -22.53 -8.07 -6.70
C SER A 23 -21.13 -8.05 -6.10
N GLY A 24 -20.81 -7.07 -5.25
CA GLY A 24 -19.48 -7.03 -4.61
C GLY A 24 -18.32 -7.11 -5.63
N ASP A 25 -17.31 -6.66 -5.39
CA ASP A 25 -15.87 -6.74 -5.60
C ASP A 25 -15.27 -7.34 -6.89
N PHE A 26 -16.00 -7.68 -7.93
CA PHE A 26 -15.41 -8.32 -9.11
C PHE A 26 -14.49 -7.39 -9.92
N PHE A 27 -14.77 -6.07 -9.91
CA PHE A 27 -13.93 -5.08 -10.57
C PHE A 27 -13.71 -3.90 -9.65
N SER A 28 -12.56 -3.87 -8.98
CA SER A 28 -12.17 -2.79 -8.11
C SER A 28 -10.65 -2.57 -8.15
N PHE A 29 -10.25 -1.36 -7.83
CA PHE A 29 -8.89 -1.08 -7.44
C PHE A 29 -8.74 -1.49 -5.96
N ALA A 30 -7.77 -2.32 -5.64
CA ALA A 30 -7.43 -2.62 -4.25
C ALA A 30 -6.30 -1.70 -3.78
N LEU A 31 -6.43 -1.13 -2.58
CA LEU A 31 -5.52 -0.10 -2.10
C LEU A 31 -4.15 -0.65 -1.69
N ASP A 32 -4.12 -1.83 -1.12
CA ASP A 32 -2.93 -2.47 -0.55
C ASP A 32 -2.28 -3.51 -1.45
N ARG A 33 -2.52 -3.44 -2.75
CA ARG A 33 -1.93 -4.39 -3.71
C ARG A 33 -0.47 -4.07 -4.01
N PRO A 34 0.38 -5.10 -4.18
CA PRO A 34 1.82 -4.90 -4.29
C PRO A 34 2.28 -4.31 -5.61
N THR A 35 1.61 -4.55 -6.72
CA THR A 35 2.12 -4.13 -8.03
C THR A 35 1.45 -2.89 -8.56
N ASP A 36 0.15 -2.92 -8.53
CA ASP A 36 -0.69 -1.83 -8.99
C ASP A 36 -2.05 -1.98 -8.30
N TYR A 37 -2.82 -0.92 -8.26
CA TYR A 37 -4.16 -0.96 -7.67
C TYR A 37 -5.13 -1.85 -8.46
N LEU A 38 -4.84 -2.15 -9.72
CA LEU A 38 -5.73 -2.88 -10.59
C LEU A 38 -5.38 -4.37 -10.75
N PHE A 39 -4.10 -4.72 -10.77
CA PHE A 39 -3.68 -6.07 -11.09
C PHE A 39 -3.69 -6.99 -9.88
N ASP A 40 -4.34 -8.13 -10.05
CA ASP A 40 -4.40 -9.19 -9.06
C ASP A 40 -3.32 -10.22 -9.37
N TYR A 41 -2.24 -10.18 -8.61
CA TYR A 41 -1.23 -11.24 -8.66
C TYR A 41 -1.54 -12.25 -7.56
N ASN A 42 -1.48 -13.53 -7.91
CA ASN A 42 -1.54 -14.59 -6.91
C ASN A 42 -0.34 -14.47 -5.98
N TYR A 43 -0.58 -13.99 -4.79
CA TYR A 43 0.46 -13.90 -3.79
C TYR A 43 0.69 -15.23 -3.11
N TYR A 44 1.94 -15.55 -2.94
CA TYR A 44 2.36 -16.31 -1.78
C TYR A 44 2.46 -15.34 -0.60
N GLY A 45 1.36 -14.79 -0.23
CA GLY A 45 1.27 -13.83 0.80
C GLY A 45 0.11 -14.16 1.68
N ARG A 46 -0.21 -13.32 2.56
CA ARG A 46 -1.14 -13.53 3.59
C ARG A 46 -2.15 -12.40 3.75
N SER A 47 -3.21 -12.67 4.48
CA SER A 47 -4.00 -11.65 5.13
C SER A 47 -3.30 -11.16 6.41
N GLU A 48 -3.65 -10.01 6.91
CA GLU A 48 -3.13 -9.49 8.18
C GLU A 48 -3.50 -10.34 9.39
N ASP A 49 -4.44 -11.28 9.22
CA ASP A 49 -4.89 -12.20 10.26
C ASP A 49 -4.02 -13.44 10.45
N SER A 50 -3.00 -13.65 9.64
CA SER A 50 -2.29 -14.93 9.57
C SER A 50 -0.85 -14.95 10.09
N GLY A 51 -0.37 -13.86 10.70
CA GLY A 51 0.92 -13.80 11.40
C GLY A 51 2.14 -13.44 10.55
N LEU A 52 3.27 -13.25 11.21
CA LEU A 52 4.48 -12.64 10.63
C LEU A 52 5.04 -13.39 9.41
N PHE A 53 5.09 -14.71 9.45
CA PHE A 53 5.68 -15.53 8.37
C PHE A 53 4.85 -15.55 7.09
N SER A 54 3.65 -15.06 7.13
CA SER A 54 2.78 -14.92 5.97
C SER A 54 2.59 -13.46 5.55
N GLN A 55 3.60 -12.63 5.78
CA GLN A 55 3.60 -11.22 5.39
C GLN A 55 3.38 -11.06 3.89
N GLN A 56 2.53 -10.14 3.55
CA GLN A 56 2.23 -9.82 2.18
C GLN A 56 3.41 -9.10 1.53
N LEU A 57 3.83 -9.59 0.37
CA LEU A 57 4.81 -8.90 -0.45
C LEU A 57 4.19 -7.66 -1.06
N ILE A 58 4.92 -6.55 -1.05
CA ILE A 58 4.52 -5.31 -1.69
C ILE A 58 5.62 -4.80 -2.61
N LEU A 59 5.30 -3.91 -3.55
CA LEU A 59 6.30 -3.14 -4.27
C LEU A 59 6.56 -1.80 -3.58
N ALA A 60 7.81 -1.36 -3.63
CA ALA A 60 8.16 0.00 -3.26
C ALA A 60 7.35 0.99 -4.09
N GLU A 61 6.90 2.07 -3.48
CA GLU A 61 6.06 3.09 -4.11
C GLU A 61 4.76 2.56 -4.77
N GLY A 62 4.41 1.29 -4.54
CA GLY A 62 3.15 0.70 -4.99
C GLY A 62 2.14 0.67 -3.85
N GLY A 63 0.90 0.98 -4.09
CA GLY A 63 -0.19 0.85 -3.13
C GLY A 63 0.02 1.48 -1.74
N PHE A 64 -0.97 1.35 -0.89
CA PHE A 64 -0.86 1.66 0.53
C PHE A 64 -0.22 0.50 1.30
N LYS A 65 0.46 0.79 2.40
CA LYS A 65 1.18 -0.20 3.20
C LYS A 65 0.39 -0.62 4.44
N SER A 66 -0.71 0.09 4.74
CA SER A 66 -1.66 -0.24 5.80
C SER A 66 -2.96 -0.78 5.21
N GLN A 67 -3.66 -1.59 5.99
CA GLN A 67 -5.04 -1.95 5.68
C GLN A 67 -5.93 -0.73 5.94
N LEU A 68 -6.71 -0.34 4.96
CA LEU A 68 -7.53 0.87 5.00
C LEU A 68 -9.02 0.54 4.93
N GLU A 69 -9.84 1.43 5.42
CA GLU A 69 -11.28 1.46 5.19
C GLU A 69 -11.66 2.76 4.47
N PRO A 70 -12.20 2.68 3.24
CA PRO A 70 -12.43 1.46 2.45
C PRO A 70 -11.13 0.88 1.88
N ALA A 71 -11.06 -0.46 1.76
CA ALA A 71 -9.90 -1.17 1.23
C ALA A 71 -9.87 -1.20 -0.31
N PHE A 72 -10.89 -0.72 -0.98
CA PHE A 72 -11.03 -0.78 -2.43
C PHE A 72 -11.79 0.43 -3.00
N ALA A 73 -11.66 0.63 -4.31
CA ALA A 73 -12.42 1.61 -5.07
C ALA A 73 -13.01 0.97 -6.34
N ASN A 74 -14.32 0.94 -6.47
CA ASN A 74 -14.99 0.32 -7.62
C ASN A 74 -15.54 1.34 -8.64
N LYS A 75 -15.35 2.63 -8.40
CA LYS A 75 -15.72 3.69 -9.36
C LYS A 75 -14.51 4.45 -9.87
N TRP A 76 -13.76 5.08 -8.99
CA TRP A 76 -12.51 5.74 -9.33
C TRP A 76 -11.59 5.87 -8.11
N ILE A 77 -10.31 6.02 -8.39
CA ILE A 77 -9.25 6.23 -7.41
C ILE A 77 -8.26 7.29 -7.92
N ALA A 78 -7.72 8.10 -7.02
CA ALA A 78 -6.63 9.01 -7.30
C ALA A 78 -5.69 9.02 -6.09
N THR A 79 -4.42 8.64 -6.28
CA THR A 79 -3.47 8.50 -5.18
C THR A 79 -2.13 9.14 -5.47
N ALA A 80 -1.44 9.52 -4.41
CA ALA A 80 -0.05 9.95 -4.40
C ALA A 80 0.70 9.14 -3.35
N ASN A 81 1.78 8.49 -3.76
CA ASN A 81 2.68 7.75 -2.91
C ASN A 81 4.03 8.46 -2.91
N ALA A 82 4.63 8.69 -1.77
CA ALA A 82 5.90 9.37 -1.66
C ALA A 82 6.81 8.70 -0.64
N SER A 83 8.11 8.68 -0.92
CA SER A 83 9.11 8.27 0.06
C SER A 83 10.35 9.16 -0.01
N THR A 84 10.99 9.38 1.13
CA THR A 84 12.20 10.21 1.22
C THR A 84 13.20 9.61 2.18
N THR A 85 14.48 9.74 1.83
CA THR A 85 15.58 9.27 2.66
C THR A 85 15.74 10.14 3.90
N ILE A 86 15.66 9.54 5.09
CA ILE A 86 16.00 10.16 6.37
C ILE A 86 17.46 9.86 6.72
N TRP A 87 17.87 8.61 6.59
CA TRP A 87 19.20 8.12 6.85
C TRP A 87 19.62 7.10 5.79
N LYS A 88 20.87 6.66 5.77
CA LYS A 88 21.45 5.80 4.74
C LYS A 88 20.58 4.59 4.36
N TYR A 89 19.91 3.97 5.33
CA TYR A 89 19.08 2.78 5.14
C TYR A 89 17.65 2.96 5.64
N ILE A 90 17.27 4.20 5.97
CA ILE A 90 15.95 4.51 6.53
C ILE A 90 15.29 5.58 5.69
N MET A 91 14.10 5.30 5.22
CA MET A 91 13.24 6.25 4.53
C MET A 91 11.93 6.44 5.30
N ALA A 92 11.38 7.65 5.23
CA ALA A 92 9.98 7.85 5.54
C ALA A 92 9.15 7.65 4.28
N TYR A 93 7.97 7.12 4.42
CA TYR A 93 6.98 7.08 3.36
C TYR A 93 5.65 7.67 3.82
N GLY A 94 4.85 8.10 2.87
CA GLY A 94 3.48 8.54 3.07
C GLY A 94 2.69 8.39 1.79
N ASP A 95 1.52 7.82 1.93
CA ASP A 95 0.58 7.55 0.86
C ASP A 95 -0.73 8.26 1.17
N ALA A 96 -1.33 8.89 0.19
CA ALA A 96 -2.60 9.58 0.34
C ALA A 96 -3.42 9.48 -0.94
N GLY A 97 -4.74 9.48 -0.81
CA GLY A 97 -5.59 9.40 -1.98
C GLY A 97 -7.05 9.59 -1.68
N PHE A 98 -7.80 9.68 -2.75
CA PHE A 98 -9.26 9.65 -2.73
C PHE A 98 -9.74 8.39 -3.42
N VAL A 99 -10.70 7.75 -2.80
CA VAL A 99 -11.37 6.56 -3.31
C VAL A 99 -12.86 6.80 -3.42
N LYS A 100 -13.47 6.24 -4.45
CA LYS A 100 -14.90 6.37 -4.67
C LYS A 100 -15.50 5.02 -5.03
N ASN A 101 -16.46 4.62 -4.23
CA ASN A 101 -17.31 3.47 -4.51
C ASN A 101 -18.69 3.88 -4.99
N HIS A 102 -19.39 2.98 -5.66
CA HIS A 102 -20.79 3.18 -6.04
C HIS A 102 -21.64 3.37 -4.77
N GLY A 103 -22.57 4.30 -4.83
CA GLY A 103 -23.50 4.56 -3.71
C GLY A 103 -22.90 5.31 -2.50
N THR A 104 -21.58 5.53 -2.42
CA THR A 104 -20.95 6.27 -1.31
C THR A 104 -20.41 7.63 -1.77
N ASN A 105 -19.99 8.48 -0.86
CA ASN A 105 -19.21 9.67 -1.16
C ASN A 105 -17.75 9.31 -1.42
N ALA A 106 -16.99 10.21 -2.04
CA ALA A 106 -15.54 10.04 -2.12
C ALA A 106 -14.94 10.17 -0.74
N GLU A 107 -14.04 9.24 -0.40
CA GLU A 107 -13.38 9.17 0.89
C GLU A 107 -11.89 9.42 0.73
N PHE A 108 -11.32 10.13 1.69
CA PHE A 108 -9.88 10.37 1.76
C PHE A 108 -9.24 9.29 2.60
N VAL A 109 -8.22 8.64 2.04
CA VAL A 109 -7.44 7.60 2.69
C VAL A 109 -5.96 7.98 2.72
N TYR A 110 -5.27 7.63 3.77
CA TYR A 110 -3.84 7.89 3.91
C TYR A 110 -3.19 6.88 4.83
N ASP A 111 -1.91 6.65 4.61
CA ASP A 111 -1.03 5.98 5.56
C ASP A 111 0.38 6.58 5.52
N SER A 112 1.16 6.26 6.53
CA SER A 112 2.55 6.70 6.63
C SER A 112 3.35 5.80 7.55
N GLY A 113 4.66 5.77 7.34
CA GLY A 113 5.52 4.94 8.15
C GLY A 113 7.00 5.07 7.80
N LEU A 114 7.74 4.08 8.25
CA LEU A 114 9.18 3.95 7.99
C LEU A 114 9.45 2.75 7.09
N ARG A 115 10.39 2.93 6.17
CA ARG A 115 10.92 1.91 5.28
C ARG A 115 12.39 1.69 5.64
N PHE A 116 12.75 0.46 5.90
CA PHE A 116 14.13 0.04 6.15
C PHE A 116 14.66 -0.74 4.96
N ILE A 117 15.78 -0.31 4.41
CA ILE A 117 16.49 -0.98 3.33
C ILE A 117 17.50 -1.91 3.99
N LEU A 118 17.23 -3.20 4.03
CA LEU A 118 18.13 -4.19 4.63
C LEU A 118 19.19 -4.66 3.63
N VAL A 119 18.78 -4.88 2.40
CA VAL A 119 19.67 -5.17 1.28
C VAL A 119 19.23 -4.28 0.13
N GLU A 120 20.13 -3.41 -0.31
CA GLU A 120 19.87 -2.45 -1.38
C GLU A 120 19.37 -3.19 -2.63
N ASP A 121 18.27 -2.73 -3.20
CA ASP A 121 17.57 -3.28 -4.37
C ASP A 121 16.97 -4.69 -4.21
N TYR A 122 17.14 -5.36 -3.05
CA TYR A 122 16.67 -6.74 -2.87
C TYR A 122 15.70 -6.94 -1.73
N PHE A 123 15.92 -6.32 -0.57
CA PHE A 123 15.08 -6.59 0.60
C PHE A 123 14.81 -5.35 1.42
N GLU A 124 13.55 -5.03 1.58
CA GLU A 124 13.06 -3.88 2.32
C GLU A 124 11.91 -4.26 3.23
N ILE A 125 11.80 -3.56 4.36
CA ILE A 125 10.72 -3.75 5.34
C ILE A 125 10.04 -2.42 5.61
N PHE A 126 8.71 -2.43 5.63
CA PHE A 126 7.86 -1.30 5.93
C PHE A 126 7.19 -1.47 7.29
N PHE A 127 7.27 -0.43 8.08
CA PHE A 127 6.65 -0.31 9.38
C PHE A 127 5.60 0.79 9.33
N PRO A 128 4.30 0.45 9.16
CA PRO A 128 3.23 1.43 9.22
C PRO A 128 3.19 2.10 10.60
N VAL A 129 3.06 3.42 10.63
CA VAL A 129 3.04 4.20 11.87
C VAL A 129 1.68 4.81 12.09
N TYR A 130 1.09 5.42 11.07
CA TYR A 130 -0.16 6.14 11.18
C TYR A 130 -0.97 6.04 9.89
N SER A 131 -2.26 5.79 10.02
CA SER A 131 -3.21 5.70 8.91
C SER A 131 -4.55 6.38 9.26
N ASN A 132 -5.52 6.32 8.36
CA ASN A 132 -6.87 6.77 8.67
C ASN A 132 -7.58 5.94 9.75
N LEU A 133 -7.00 4.80 10.16
CA LEU A 133 -7.43 4.04 11.33
C LEU A 133 -6.72 4.46 12.64
N GLY A 134 -5.86 5.49 12.57
CA GLY A 134 -5.12 6.04 13.70
C GLY A 134 -3.69 5.50 13.82
N TRP A 135 -3.17 5.43 15.04
CA TRP A 135 -1.83 4.95 15.32
C TRP A 135 -1.74 3.44 15.12
N GLU A 136 -1.10 3.00 14.05
CA GLU A 136 -0.92 1.60 13.71
C GLU A 136 -0.11 0.84 14.76
N ILE A 137 0.91 1.48 15.32
CA ILE A 137 1.79 0.89 16.36
C ILE A 137 1.02 0.56 17.64
N ALA A 138 -0.05 1.29 17.93
CA ALA A 138 -0.86 1.09 19.13
C ALA A 138 -2.00 0.07 18.93
N GLN A 139 -2.19 -0.41 17.71
CA GLN A 139 -3.23 -1.39 17.41
C GLN A 139 -2.79 -2.81 17.79
N PRO A 140 -3.73 -3.70 18.10
CA PRO A 140 -3.42 -5.10 18.35
C PRO A 140 -2.81 -5.75 17.11
N ASN A 141 -1.93 -6.74 17.33
CA ASN A 141 -1.27 -7.52 16.28
C ASN A 141 -0.43 -6.67 15.30
N TYR A 142 0.25 -5.66 15.81
CA TYR A 142 1.09 -4.78 14.97
C TYR A 142 2.15 -5.54 14.16
N ASP A 143 2.68 -6.64 14.69
CA ASP A 143 3.60 -7.54 13.99
C ASP A 143 3.05 -8.06 12.67
N GLN A 144 1.73 -8.22 12.57
CA GLN A 144 1.05 -8.66 11.35
C GLN A 144 0.88 -7.54 10.31
N LYS A 145 1.06 -6.30 10.72
CA LYS A 145 0.96 -5.11 9.85
C LYS A 145 2.28 -4.76 9.15
N ILE A 146 3.39 -5.35 9.59
CA ILE A 146 4.69 -5.15 8.97
C ILE A 146 4.69 -5.76 7.57
N ARG A 147 5.11 -4.98 6.57
CA ARG A 147 5.17 -5.39 5.17
C ARG A 147 6.62 -5.52 4.72
N PHE A 148 6.87 -6.32 3.71
CA PHE A 148 8.21 -6.42 3.14
C PHE A 148 8.18 -6.57 1.61
N ILE A 149 9.29 -6.21 1.00
CA ILE A 149 9.55 -6.41 -0.42
C ILE A 149 10.76 -7.34 -0.55
N VAL A 150 10.65 -8.30 -1.46
CA VAL A 150 11.76 -9.08 -1.97
C VAL A 150 11.80 -8.90 -3.48
N THR A 151 12.84 -8.24 -3.97
CA THR A 151 13.06 -8.09 -5.41
C THR A 151 14.02 -9.17 -5.87
N LEU A 152 13.57 -10.05 -6.76
CA LEU A 152 14.39 -11.08 -7.38
C LEU A 152 14.62 -10.70 -8.84
N ASP A 153 15.83 -10.27 -9.14
CA ASP A 153 16.25 -9.94 -10.50
C ASP A 153 16.91 -11.19 -11.12
N PHE A 154 16.14 -11.93 -11.87
CA PHE A 154 16.66 -13.08 -12.64
C PHE A 154 17.24 -12.57 -13.96
N LYS A 155 18.55 -12.45 -14.04
CA LYS A 155 19.28 -12.21 -15.28
C LYS A 155 19.51 -13.49 -16.05
#